data_9b5daf44ac0f9ef74bc2effc110a3626
#
_entry.id   9b5daf44ac0f9ef74bc2effc110a3626
#
_cell.length_a   1.000
_cell.length_b   1.000
_cell.length_c   1.000
_cell.angle_alpha   90.00
_cell.angle_beta   90.00
_cell.angle_gamma   90.00
#
_symmetry.space_group_name_H-M   'P 1'
#
loop_
_entity.id
_entity.type
_entity.pdbx_description
1 polymer ?
#
loop_
_entity_poly.entity_id
_entity_poly.type
_entity_poly.pdbx_seq_one_letter_code
_entity_poly.pdbx_strand_id
1 'polypeptide(L)'
;MALTTTVGGLWTLQALLGVETMPAVLRVKPFVPSVHESLIVETTGGPLPLNETGEYLGLVAAGVIDASGHVDDVVRDWMTVLGRPDRQVVLTIRRPAGEEHGVPIVHERVVVVCRHRRWMAMVARDGDEVIMDAVGEADNPDEQVQLICAPPLTALGDAAPAPIEGVNLPGDLLASTLEHTIPLGRDAVAAALGRLGLQPAQAEILTAATRHDESAMAVVAVVDLGISHHVHSRVLTVADTDYGRVSMTTTVAADGRTWLSVWPASIPALHDDLAELLALPRAA
;
A
#
# COMPACT_ATOMS: atom_id res chain seq x y z
N MET A 1 -2.81 19.68 -6.76
CA MET A 1 -4.24 19.82 -6.35
C MET A 1 -4.72 18.41 -6.12
N ALA A 2 -5.08 18.05 -4.88
CA ALA A 2 -5.56 16.70 -4.58
C ALA A 2 -7.09 16.65 -4.68
N LEU A 3 -7.65 15.54 -5.14
CA LEU A 3 -9.08 15.25 -5.10
C LEU A 3 -9.36 14.32 -3.93
N THR A 4 -10.23 14.75 -3.01
CA THR A 4 -10.79 13.90 -1.96
C THR A 4 -12.21 13.49 -2.35
N THR A 5 -12.50 12.20 -2.30
CA THR A 5 -13.81 11.62 -2.64
C THR A 5 -14.06 10.36 -1.80
N THR A 6 -15.09 9.59 -2.13
CA THR A 6 -15.40 8.29 -1.53
C THR A 6 -15.05 7.14 -2.49
N VAL A 7 -15.09 5.91 -2.00
CA VAL A 7 -14.96 4.72 -2.86
C VAL A 7 -16.05 4.71 -3.93
N GLY A 8 -17.29 5.15 -3.60
CA GLY A 8 -18.38 5.31 -4.55
C GLY A 8 -18.09 6.40 -5.58
N GLY A 9 -17.52 7.55 -5.16
CA GLY A 9 -17.09 8.62 -6.06
C GLY A 9 -15.98 8.18 -7.01
N LEU A 10 -14.99 7.44 -6.53
CA LEU A 10 -13.94 6.86 -7.37
C LEU A 10 -14.54 5.89 -8.40
N TRP A 11 -15.48 5.03 -7.99
CA TRP A 11 -16.18 4.13 -8.89
C TRP A 11 -17.02 4.90 -9.95
N THR A 12 -17.64 6.01 -9.55
CA THR A 12 -18.38 6.90 -10.47
C THR A 12 -17.46 7.45 -11.55
N LEU A 13 -16.26 7.95 -11.18
CA LEU A 13 -15.25 8.41 -12.14
C LEU A 13 -14.79 7.28 -13.05
N GLN A 14 -14.56 6.08 -12.50
CA GLN A 14 -14.20 4.89 -13.26
C GLN A 14 -15.26 4.57 -14.33
N ALA A 15 -16.54 4.61 -13.96
CA ALA A 15 -17.65 4.32 -14.86
C ALA A 15 -17.80 5.39 -15.97
N LEU A 16 -17.72 6.68 -15.61
CA LEU A 16 -17.82 7.80 -16.58
C LEU A 16 -16.69 7.80 -17.61
N LEU A 17 -15.48 7.43 -17.18
CA LEU A 17 -14.30 7.46 -18.02
C LEU A 17 -14.03 6.10 -18.72
N GLY A 18 -14.85 5.07 -18.46
CA GLY A 18 -14.69 3.75 -19.05
C GLY A 18 -13.40 3.05 -18.61
N VAL A 19 -12.91 3.33 -17.40
CA VAL A 19 -11.72 2.69 -16.85
C VAL A 19 -12.09 1.30 -16.34
N GLU A 20 -11.66 0.25 -17.02
CA GLU A 20 -12.06 -1.14 -16.72
C GLU A 20 -11.37 -1.68 -15.47
N THR A 21 -10.12 -1.29 -15.25
CA THR A 21 -9.28 -1.82 -14.16
C THR A 21 -8.77 -0.72 -13.26
N MET A 22 -8.77 -0.99 -11.96
CA MET A 22 -8.15 -0.16 -10.92
C MET A 22 -7.23 -1.04 -10.08
N PRO A 23 -6.27 -0.47 -9.33
CA PRO A 23 -5.44 -1.25 -8.43
C PRO A 23 -6.28 -2.13 -7.50
N ALA A 24 -6.09 -3.45 -7.57
CA ALA A 24 -6.96 -4.44 -6.89
C ALA A 24 -7.02 -4.25 -5.37
N VAL A 25 -5.93 -3.74 -4.77
CA VAL A 25 -5.85 -3.48 -3.32
C VAL A 25 -6.85 -2.42 -2.85
N LEU A 26 -7.30 -1.53 -3.74
CA LEU A 26 -8.32 -0.53 -3.43
C LEU A 26 -9.71 -1.15 -3.22
N ARG A 27 -9.92 -2.41 -3.63
CA ARG A 27 -11.19 -3.13 -3.49
C ARG A 27 -12.38 -2.33 -4.03
N VAL A 28 -12.18 -1.60 -5.13
CA VAL A 28 -13.24 -0.91 -5.85
C VAL A 28 -14.02 -1.94 -6.65
N LYS A 29 -15.35 -1.79 -6.70
CA LYS A 29 -16.20 -2.67 -7.50
C LYS A 29 -15.77 -2.60 -8.97
N PRO A 30 -15.56 -3.74 -9.67
CA PRO A 30 -15.23 -3.72 -11.08
C PRO A 30 -16.30 -2.99 -11.90
N PHE A 31 -15.87 -2.17 -12.84
CA PHE A 31 -16.73 -1.59 -13.84
C PHE A 31 -16.73 -2.50 -15.08
N VAL A 32 -17.92 -2.88 -15.51
CA VAL A 32 -18.10 -3.62 -16.77
C VAL A 32 -18.85 -2.69 -17.72
N PRO A 33 -18.24 -2.28 -18.85
CA PRO A 33 -18.91 -1.45 -19.84
C PRO A 33 -20.23 -2.09 -20.29
N SER A 34 -21.31 -1.31 -20.25
CA SER A 34 -22.63 -1.73 -20.74
C SER A 34 -22.82 -1.23 -22.16
N VAL A 35 -23.50 -2.01 -23.00
CA VAL A 35 -23.96 -1.59 -24.32
C VAL A 35 -25.14 -0.58 -24.28
N HIS A 36 -25.65 -0.30 -23.10
CA HIS A 36 -26.74 0.68 -22.92
C HIS A 36 -26.19 2.12 -22.90
N GLU A 37 -26.91 3.03 -23.52
CA GLU A 37 -26.54 4.45 -23.59
C GLU A 37 -26.54 5.17 -22.23
N SER A 38 -27.25 4.63 -21.23
CA SER A 38 -27.31 5.19 -19.87
C SER A 38 -26.69 4.23 -18.85
N LEU A 39 -25.78 4.74 -18.02
CA LEU A 39 -25.24 3.99 -16.88
C LEU A 39 -26.29 3.97 -15.76
N ILE A 40 -26.72 2.77 -15.38
CA ILE A 40 -27.69 2.55 -14.30
C ILE A 40 -26.96 1.85 -13.15
N VAL A 41 -27.17 2.33 -11.93
CA VAL A 41 -26.61 1.77 -10.69
C VAL A 41 -27.73 1.14 -9.89
N GLU A 42 -27.55 -0.11 -9.49
CA GLU A 42 -28.45 -0.79 -8.54
C GLU A 42 -28.20 -0.25 -7.13
N THR A 43 -29.25 0.34 -6.57
CA THR A 43 -29.24 0.87 -5.19
C THR A 43 -30.23 0.11 -4.31
N THR A 44 -30.17 0.32 -3.01
CA THR A 44 -31.17 -0.24 -2.07
C THR A 44 -32.60 0.27 -2.33
N GLY A 45 -32.74 1.42 -3.00
CA GLY A 45 -34.01 1.99 -3.44
C GLY A 45 -34.47 1.57 -4.83
N GLY A 46 -33.70 0.75 -5.54
CA GLY A 46 -33.91 0.32 -6.93
C GLY A 46 -32.88 0.91 -7.90
N PRO A 47 -33.03 0.62 -9.21
CA PRO A 47 -32.14 1.15 -10.24
C PRO A 47 -32.23 2.66 -10.36
N LEU A 48 -31.07 3.35 -10.37
CA LEU A 48 -30.95 4.79 -10.46
C LEU A 48 -29.96 5.14 -11.57
N PRO A 49 -30.23 6.14 -12.44
CA PRO A 49 -29.24 6.66 -13.37
C PRO A 49 -28.01 7.19 -12.63
N LEU A 50 -26.81 6.93 -13.17
CA LEU A 50 -25.55 7.32 -12.52
C LEU A 50 -25.49 8.81 -12.18
N ASN A 51 -26.00 9.67 -13.08
CA ASN A 51 -26.04 11.13 -12.91
C ASN A 51 -27.03 11.60 -11.82
N GLU A 52 -27.84 10.74 -11.26
CA GLU A 52 -28.76 11.03 -10.15
C GLU A 52 -28.26 10.49 -8.80
N THR A 53 -27.10 9.78 -8.78
CA THR A 53 -26.51 9.27 -7.56
C THR A 53 -25.90 10.39 -6.70
N GLY A 54 -25.86 10.17 -5.38
CA GLY A 54 -25.24 11.14 -4.45
C GLY A 54 -23.77 11.37 -4.73
N GLU A 55 -23.05 10.32 -5.17
CA GLU A 55 -21.64 10.36 -5.54
C GLU A 55 -21.40 11.25 -6.76
N TYR A 56 -22.21 11.11 -7.81
CA TYR A 56 -22.13 11.97 -8.99
C TYR A 56 -22.41 13.43 -8.64
N LEU A 57 -23.48 13.68 -7.90
CA LEU A 57 -23.86 15.04 -7.48
C LEU A 57 -22.79 15.67 -6.58
N GLY A 58 -22.14 14.87 -5.73
CA GLY A 58 -21.00 15.30 -4.92
C GLY A 58 -19.79 15.71 -5.78
N LEU A 59 -19.49 14.97 -6.83
CA LEU A 59 -18.41 15.30 -7.77
C LEU A 59 -18.73 16.56 -8.60
N VAL A 60 -19.99 16.76 -8.96
CA VAL A 60 -20.45 18.03 -9.61
C VAL A 60 -20.29 19.21 -8.65
N ALA A 61 -20.72 19.05 -7.40
CA ALA A 61 -20.60 20.10 -6.39
C ALA A 61 -19.13 20.45 -6.07
N ALA A 62 -18.23 19.46 -6.17
CA ALA A 62 -16.78 19.65 -6.03
C ALA A 62 -16.11 20.25 -7.29
N GLY A 63 -16.85 20.44 -8.38
CA GLY A 63 -16.32 20.98 -9.64
C GLY A 63 -15.46 19.97 -10.44
N VAL A 64 -15.52 18.69 -10.09
CA VAL A 64 -14.83 17.60 -10.81
C VAL A 64 -15.57 17.19 -12.07
N ILE A 65 -16.88 17.32 -12.06
CA ILE A 65 -17.76 17.12 -13.21
C ILE A 65 -18.46 18.44 -13.52
N ASP A 66 -18.39 18.90 -14.74
CA ASP A 66 -19.05 20.13 -15.18
C ASP A 66 -20.56 19.92 -15.48
N ALA A 67 -21.24 21.01 -15.77
CA ALA A 67 -22.69 20.99 -16.08
C ALA A 67 -23.03 20.18 -17.36
N SER A 68 -22.08 19.90 -18.22
CA SER A 68 -22.24 19.06 -19.41
C SER A 68 -21.96 17.58 -19.16
N GLY A 69 -21.57 17.22 -17.92
CA GLY A 69 -21.18 15.87 -17.53
C GLY A 69 -19.73 15.51 -17.90
N HIS A 70 -18.91 16.51 -18.27
CA HIS A 70 -17.51 16.30 -18.59
C HIS A 70 -16.67 16.28 -17.30
N VAL A 71 -15.82 15.24 -17.16
CA VAL A 71 -14.86 15.13 -16.05
C VAL A 71 -13.66 16.01 -16.33
N ASP A 72 -13.19 16.73 -15.32
CA ASP A 72 -11.98 17.57 -15.37
C ASP A 72 -10.81 16.82 -15.99
N ASP A 73 -10.09 17.46 -16.90
CA ASP A 73 -9.04 16.83 -17.70
C ASP A 73 -7.88 16.32 -16.84
N VAL A 74 -7.53 17.02 -15.75
CA VAL A 74 -6.47 16.58 -14.81
C VAL A 74 -6.88 15.31 -14.09
N VAL A 75 -8.14 15.23 -13.65
CA VAL A 75 -8.69 14.02 -13.01
C VAL A 75 -8.76 12.86 -14.00
N ARG A 76 -9.12 13.13 -15.26
CA ARG A 76 -9.11 12.15 -16.34
C ARG A 76 -7.71 11.58 -16.59
N ASP A 77 -6.67 12.43 -16.58
CA ASP A 77 -5.28 12.02 -16.75
C ASP A 77 -4.84 11.11 -15.60
N TRP A 78 -5.17 11.46 -14.33
CA TRP A 78 -4.90 10.59 -13.19
C TRP A 78 -5.59 9.23 -13.33
N MET A 79 -6.87 9.22 -13.66
CA MET A 79 -7.63 7.98 -13.87
C MET A 79 -7.04 7.12 -15.00
N THR A 80 -6.47 7.75 -16.02
CA THR A 80 -5.76 7.04 -17.10
C THR A 80 -4.49 6.37 -16.58
N VAL A 81 -3.69 7.07 -15.76
CA VAL A 81 -2.48 6.51 -15.15
C VAL A 81 -2.83 5.37 -14.18
N LEU A 82 -3.87 5.56 -13.35
CA LEU A 82 -4.32 4.56 -12.38
C LEU A 82 -4.90 3.31 -13.06
N GLY A 83 -5.58 3.49 -14.20
CA GLY A 83 -6.25 2.41 -14.93
C GLY A 83 -5.34 1.62 -15.89
N ARG A 84 -4.19 2.19 -16.28
CA ARG A 84 -3.25 1.58 -17.23
C ARG A 84 -1.79 1.69 -16.78
N PRO A 85 -1.48 1.36 -15.54
CA PRO A 85 -0.10 1.46 -15.06
C PRO A 85 0.79 0.40 -15.71
N ASP A 86 2.07 0.73 -15.90
CA ASP A 86 3.11 -0.24 -16.22
C ASP A 86 3.82 -0.77 -14.95
N ARG A 87 3.74 0.01 -13.84
CA ARG A 87 4.25 -0.36 -12.52
C ARG A 87 3.38 0.25 -11.44
N GLN A 88 3.16 -0.51 -10.37
CA GLN A 88 2.51 -0.05 -9.15
C GLN A 88 3.42 -0.27 -7.95
N VAL A 89 3.45 0.71 -7.05
CA VAL A 89 4.00 0.58 -5.70
C VAL A 89 2.83 0.63 -4.73
N VAL A 90 2.63 -0.44 -4.01
CA VAL A 90 1.51 -0.62 -3.10
C VAL A 90 2.03 -0.59 -1.67
N LEU A 91 1.60 0.38 -0.90
CA LEU A 91 1.81 0.46 0.54
C LEU A 91 0.51 0.14 1.25
N THR A 92 0.51 -0.89 2.11
CA THR A 92 -0.59 -1.20 3.02
C THR A 92 -0.12 -0.96 4.45
N ILE A 93 -0.80 -0.08 5.18
CA ILE A 93 -0.53 0.23 6.59
C ILE A 93 -1.67 -0.36 7.42
N ARG A 94 -1.32 -1.15 8.43
CA ARG A 94 -2.25 -1.70 9.41
C ARG A 94 -1.90 -1.17 10.79
N ARG A 95 -2.87 -0.61 11.48
CA ARG A 95 -2.71 -0.07 12.84
C ARG A 95 -3.70 -0.70 13.78
N PRO A 96 -3.30 -1.07 15.00
CA PRO A 96 -4.24 -1.46 16.05
C PRO A 96 -5.28 -0.35 16.26
N ALA A 97 -6.56 -0.70 16.28
CA ALA A 97 -7.68 0.24 16.46
C ALA A 97 -8.54 -0.13 17.69
N GLY A 98 -8.01 -0.96 18.58
CA GLY A 98 -8.69 -1.45 19.77
C GLY A 98 -9.18 -2.89 19.62
N GLU A 99 -10.18 -3.24 20.40
CA GLU A 99 -10.73 -4.59 20.48
C GLU A 99 -12.26 -4.52 20.53
N GLU A 100 -12.93 -5.39 19.81
CA GLU A 100 -14.38 -5.56 19.87
C GLU A 100 -14.70 -7.02 20.11
N HIS A 101 -15.44 -7.31 21.22
CA HIS A 101 -15.81 -8.65 21.65
C HIS A 101 -14.63 -9.65 21.75
N GLY A 102 -13.45 -9.19 22.19
CA GLY A 102 -12.26 -10.02 22.31
C GLY A 102 -11.50 -10.24 20.98
N VAL A 103 -11.88 -9.53 19.91
CA VAL A 103 -11.23 -9.61 18.61
C VAL A 103 -10.50 -8.29 18.33
N PRO A 104 -9.18 -8.31 18.07
CA PRO A 104 -8.46 -7.11 17.72
C PRO A 104 -9.03 -6.46 16.45
N ILE A 105 -9.32 -5.17 16.52
CA ILE A 105 -9.70 -4.36 15.36
C ILE A 105 -8.44 -3.78 14.78
N VAL A 106 -8.30 -3.91 13.46
CA VAL A 106 -7.17 -3.35 12.70
C VAL A 106 -7.72 -2.35 11.69
N HIS A 107 -7.22 -1.13 11.79
CA HIS A 107 -7.48 -0.09 10.78
C HIS A 107 -6.48 -0.24 9.63
N GLU A 108 -6.97 -0.33 8.40
CA GLU A 108 -6.15 -0.50 7.20
C GLU A 108 -6.24 0.76 6.33
N ARG A 109 -5.07 1.31 5.99
CA ARG A 109 -4.89 2.35 4.99
C ARG A 109 -4.04 1.81 3.84
N VAL A 110 -4.42 2.16 2.62
CA VAL A 110 -3.68 1.77 1.42
C VAL A 110 -3.26 3.01 0.66
N VAL A 111 -2.02 3.02 0.17
CA VAL A 111 -1.52 4.03 -0.77
C VAL A 111 -0.94 3.30 -1.98
N VAL A 112 -1.37 3.67 -3.16
CA VAL A 112 -0.85 3.12 -4.41
C VAL A 112 -0.28 4.25 -5.23
N VAL A 113 0.97 4.12 -5.64
CA VAL A 113 1.58 4.98 -6.65
C VAL A 113 1.63 4.19 -7.95
N CYS A 114 0.96 4.69 -8.97
CA CYS A 114 0.93 4.12 -10.30
C CYS A 114 1.82 4.93 -11.23
N ARG A 115 2.61 4.22 -12.06
CA ARG A 115 3.35 4.81 -13.16
C ARG A 115 2.79 4.31 -14.48
N HIS A 116 2.58 5.22 -15.42
CA HIS A 116 2.33 4.94 -16.83
C HIS A 116 3.36 5.70 -17.67
N ARG A 117 4.39 4.98 -18.17
CA ARG A 117 5.53 5.57 -18.86
C ARG A 117 6.26 6.59 -17.98
N ARG A 118 6.15 7.89 -18.27
CA ARG A 118 6.75 9.00 -17.52
C ARG A 118 5.80 9.61 -16.48
N TRP A 119 4.49 9.37 -16.61
CA TRP A 119 3.46 9.95 -15.76
C TRP A 119 3.24 9.13 -14.50
N MET A 120 3.07 9.79 -13.39
CA MET A 120 2.83 9.14 -12.10
C MET A 120 1.66 9.82 -11.38
N ALA A 121 0.75 8.99 -10.86
CA ALA A 121 -0.36 9.41 -10.03
C ALA A 121 -0.47 8.50 -8.81
N MET A 122 -1.02 9.02 -7.72
CA MET A 122 -1.30 8.25 -6.52
C MET A 122 -2.79 8.20 -6.22
N VAL A 123 -3.18 7.14 -5.55
CA VAL A 123 -4.46 7.01 -4.88
C VAL A 123 -4.24 6.44 -3.49
N ALA A 124 -4.82 7.06 -2.49
CA ALA A 124 -4.84 6.57 -1.12
C ALA A 124 -6.28 6.27 -0.72
N ARG A 125 -6.48 5.18 0.04
CA ARG A 125 -7.77 4.81 0.62
C ARG A 125 -7.65 4.59 2.11
N ASP A 126 -8.57 5.18 2.86
CA ASP A 126 -8.73 5.04 4.29
C ASP A 126 -10.22 4.84 4.61
N GLY A 127 -10.62 3.59 4.88
CA GLY A 127 -12.04 3.27 4.97
C GLY A 127 -12.79 3.54 3.66
N ASP A 128 -13.73 4.49 3.71
CA ASP A 128 -14.49 4.94 2.53
C ASP A 128 -13.88 6.21 1.87
N GLU A 129 -12.98 6.89 2.57
CA GLU A 129 -12.30 8.06 2.01
C GLU A 129 -11.24 7.65 0.98
N VAL A 130 -11.21 8.37 -0.14
CA VAL A 130 -10.24 8.20 -1.22
C VAL A 130 -9.64 9.55 -1.57
N ILE A 131 -8.31 9.60 -1.62
CA ILE A 131 -7.55 10.77 -2.06
C ILE A 131 -6.79 10.39 -3.32
N MET A 132 -6.90 11.21 -4.38
CA MET A 132 -6.11 11.08 -5.61
C MET A 132 -5.30 12.34 -5.85
N ASP A 133 -4.08 12.19 -6.35
CA ASP A 133 -3.23 13.33 -6.71
C ASP A 133 -2.23 12.94 -7.81
N ALA A 134 -1.73 13.95 -8.52
CA ALA A 134 -0.54 13.79 -9.33
C ALA A 134 0.67 13.57 -8.43
N VAL A 135 1.53 12.63 -8.82
CA VAL A 135 2.86 12.48 -8.19
C VAL A 135 3.90 13.27 -8.97
N GLY A 136 3.81 13.23 -10.29
CA GLY A 136 4.69 13.98 -11.17
C GLY A 136 4.92 13.32 -12.52
N GLU A 137 5.89 13.85 -13.23
CA GLU A 137 6.32 13.39 -14.54
C GLU A 137 7.84 13.41 -14.57
N ALA A 138 8.47 12.31 -14.98
CA ALA A 138 9.92 12.24 -15.18
C ALA A 138 10.28 11.21 -16.26
N ASP A 139 11.25 11.56 -17.11
CA ASP A 139 11.83 10.64 -18.08
C ASP A 139 13.07 9.92 -17.50
N ASN A 140 13.75 10.55 -16.55
CA ASN A 140 14.94 10.01 -15.90
C ASN A 140 14.52 8.97 -14.84
N PRO A 141 15.09 7.74 -14.86
CA PRO A 141 14.78 6.70 -13.88
C PRO A 141 15.04 7.10 -12.43
N ASP A 142 16.12 7.84 -12.15
CA ASP A 142 16.45 8.25 -10.77
C ASP A 142 15.43 9.26 -10.23
N GLU A 143 14.97 10.19 -11.08
CA GLU A 143 13.92 11.13 -10.74
C GLU A 143 12.58 10.42 -10.55
N GLN A 144 12.27 9.41 -11.36
CA GLN A 144 11.08 8.56 -11.18
C GLN A 144 11.10 7.88 -9.80
N VAL A 145 12.26 7.33 -9.39
CA VAL A 145 12.41 6.70 -8.07
C VAL A 145 12.14 7.71 -6.96
N GLN A 146 12.70 8.93 -7.04
CA GLN A 146 12.47 9.99 -6.05
C GLN A 146 10.97 10.33 -5.94
N LEU A 147 10.30 10.52 -7.07
CA LEU A 147 8.87 10.84 -7.11
C LEU A 147 8.02 9.69 -6.55
N ILE A 148 8.31 8.44 -6.91
CA ILE A 148 7.56 7.27 -6.47
C ILE A 148 7.74 7.02 -4.96
N CYS A 149 8.92 7.28 -4.40
CA CYS A 149 9.20 7.06 -2.98
C CYS A 149 8.48 8.08 -2.06
N ALA A 150 8.23 9.30 -2.53
CA ALA A 150 7.73 10.38 -1.70
C ALA A 150 6.34 10.09 -1.07
N PRO A 151 5.29 9.65 -1.81
CA PRO A 151 3.98 9.38 -1.21
C PRO A 151 3.99 8.25 -0.16
N PRO A 152 4.61 7.07 -0.38
CA PRO A 152 4.73 6.04 0.64
C PRO A 152 5.44 6.51 1.91
N LEU A 153 6.56 7.24 1.78
CA LEU A 153 7.30 7.76 2.93
C LEU A 153 6.48 8.79 3.71
N THR A 154 5.76 9.67 3.01
CA THR A 154 4.83 10.62 3.64
C THR A 154 3.71 9.90 4.40
N ALA A 155 3.17 8.83 3.85
CA ALA A 155 2.09 8.07 4.47
C ALA A 155 2.56 7.27 5.71
N LEU A 156 3.80 6.81 5.72
CA LEU A 156 4.43 6.19 6.89
C LEU A 156 4.62 7.20 8.04
N GLY A 157 4.84 8.48 7.71
CA GLY A 157 5.07 9.53 8.69
C GLY A 157 6.40 9.40 9.42
N ASP A 158 6.65 10.34 10.33
CA ASP A 158 7.87 10.36 11.13
C ASP A 158 7.75 9.41 12.33
N ALA A 159 8.79 8.58 12.52
CA ALA A 159 8.99 7.77 13.71
C ALA A 159 10.49 7.64 13.98
N ALA A 160 10.87 7.61 15.25
CA ALA A 160 12.25 7.39 15.62
C ALA A 160 12.68 5.95 15.28
N PRO A 161 13.90 5.75 14.75
CA PRO A 161 14.40 4.39 14.55
C PRO A 161 14.59 3.67 15.88
N ALA A 162 14.36 2.35 15.88
CA ALA A 162 14.58 1.53 17.07
C ALA A 162 16.07 1.51 17.46
N PRO A 163 16.42 1.55 18.77
CA PRO A 163 17.80 1.61 19.25
C PRO A 163 18.47 0.22 19.25
N ILE A 164 18.55 -0.43 18.10
CA ILE A 164 19.17 -1.75 17.92
C ILE A 164 20.21 -1.73 16.81
N GLU A 165 21.16 -2.64 16.90
CA GLU A 165 22.00 -3.00 15.77
C GLU A 165 21.23 -3.90 14.80
N GLY A 166 21.57 -3.83 13.50
CA GLY A 166 20.95 -4.65 12.47
C GLY A 166 21.16 -6.15 12.72
N VAL A 167 20.17 -6.93 12.36
CA VAL A 167 20.17 -8.41 12.56
C VAL A 167 19.85 -9.08 11.24
N ASN A 168 20.58 -10.16 10.95
CA ASN A 168 20.28 -11.08 9.85
C ASN A 168 19.96 -12.46 10.41
N LEU A 169 18.82 -13.01 10.04
CA LEU A 169 18.32 -14.30 10.49
C LEU A 169 17.97 -15.19 9.30
N PRO A 170 18.21 -16.52 9.39
CA PRO A 170 17.65 -17.46 8.41
C PRO A 170 16.12 -17.37 8.42
N GLY A 171 15.53 -16.99 7.27
CA GLY A 171 14.10 -16.71 7.16
C GLY A 171 13.22 -17.91 7.49
N ASP A 172 13.58 -19.10 6.99
CA ASP A 172 12.84 -20.35 7.23
C ASP A 172 12.84 -20.73 8.72
N LEU A 173 13.99 -20.56 9.39
CA LEU A 173 14.12 -20.84 10.82
C LEU A 173 13.31 -19.85 11.65
N LEU A 174 13.35 -18.56 11.29
CA LEU A 174 12.54 -17.55 11.96
C LEU A 174 11.04 -17.81 11.74
N ALA A 175 10.61 -18.05 10.50
CA ALA A 175 9.21 -18.30 10.17
C ALA A 175 8.66 -19.50 10.96
N SER A 176 9.36 -20.63 10.96
CA SER A 176 8.96 -21.81 11.74
C SER A 176 8.94 -21.57 13.25
N THR A 177 9.90 -20.77 13.75
CA THR A 177 9.94 -20.41 15.18
C THR A 177 8.75 -19.55 15.57
N LEU A 178 8.42 -18.53 14.78
CA LEU A 178 7.30 -17.64 15.04
C LEU A 178 5.95 -18.35 14.91
N GLU A 179 5.76 -19.20 13.90
CA GLU A 179 4.55 -20.00 13.72
C GLU A 179 4.21 -20.81 14.97
N HIS A 180 5.24 -21.41 15.63
CA HIS A 180 5.04 -22.22 16.83
C HIS A 180 4.93 -21.39 18.11
N THR A 181 5.47 -20.19 18.17
CA THR A 181 5.58 -19.41 19.42
C THR A 181 4.59 -18.25 19.54
N ILE A 182 4.15 -17.65 18.44
CA ILE A 182 3.14 -16.58 18.48
C ILE A 182 1.87 -16.99 19.25
N PRO A 183 1.29 -18.19 19.05
CA PRO A 183 0.11 -18.61 19.81
C PRO A 183 0.37 -18.78 21.31
N LEU A 184 1.63 -18.93 21.74
CA LEU A 184 2.01 -19.11 23.13
C LEU A 184 2.24 -17.78 23.87
N GLY A 185 2.17 -16.65 23.16
CA GLY A 185 2.29 -15.31 23.71
C GLY A 185 3.69 -14.71 23.65
N ARG A 186 3.76 -13.45 24.09
CA ARG A 186 4.93 -12.57 23.97
C ARG A 186 6.21 -13.19 24.55
N ASP A 187 6.14 -13.69 25.80
CA ASP A 187 7.32 -14.22 26.48
C ASP A 187 7.91 -15.46 25.76
N ALA A 188 7.04 -16.28 25.17
CA ALA A 188 7.45 -17.44 24.39
C ALA A 188 8.18 -17.04 23.12
N VAL A 189 7.68 -15.99 22.42
CA VAL A 189 8.33 -15.43 21.23
C VAL A 189 9.70 -14.85 21.59
N ALA A 190 9.78 -13.99 22.61
CA ALA A 190 11.03 -13.38 23.05
C ALA A 190 12.08 -14.44 23.46
N ALA A 191 11.68 -15.45 24.23
CA ALA A 191 12.56 -16.56 24.62
C ALA A 191 13.03 -17.38 23.41
N ALA A 192 12.16 -17.59 22.42
CA ALA A 192 12.52 -18.33 21.21
C ALA A 192 13.51 -17.53 20.33
N LEU A 193 13.29 -16.23 20.17
CA LEU A 193 14.21 -15.34 19.47
C LEU A 193 15.57 -15.27 20.16
N GLY A 194 15.61 -15.24 21.50
CA GLY A 194 16.86 -15.34 22.27
C GLY A 194 17.62 -16.65 21.98
N ARG A 195 16.92 -17.80 21.81
CA ARG A 195 17.55 -19.06 21.42
C ARG A 195 18.11 -19.04 20.00
N LEU A 196 17.61 -18.20 19.12
CA LEU A 196 18.18 -17.94 17.79
C LEU A 196 19.42 -17.04 17.83
N GLY A 197 19.84 -16.57 19.01
CA GLY A 197 21.04 -15.79 19.22
C GLY A 197 20.82 -14.27 19.22
N LEU A 198 19.57 -13.80 19.27
CA LEU A 198 19.29 -12.37 19.40
C LEU A 198 19.62 -11.88 20.81
N GLN A 199 20.17 -10.67 20.88
CA GLN A 199 20.33 -9.97 22.15
C GLN A 199 18.95 -9.64 22.76
N PRO A 200 18.83 -9.51 24.09
CA PRO A 200 17.53 -9.27 24.73
C PRO A 200 16.73 -8.10 24.12
N ALA A 201 17.37 -6.96 23.86
CA ALA A 201 16.74 -5.78 23.24
C ALA A 201 16.25 -6.08 21.81
N GLN A 202 17.02 -6.82 21.01
CA GLN A 202 16.64 -7.24 19.66
C GLN A 202 15.44 -8.19 19.69
N ALA A 203 15.45 -9.16 20.63
CA ALA A 203 14.35 -10.11 20.82
C ALA A 203 13.05 -9.39 21.22
N GLU A 204 13.11 -8.43 22.14
CA GLU A 204 11.97 -7.64 22.58
C GLU A 204 11.37 -6.82 21.43
N ILE A 205 12.20 -6.10 20.68
CA ILE A 205 11.78 -5.25 19.55
C ILE A 205 11.19 -6.11 18.43
N LEU A 206 11.85 -7.23 18.09
CA LEU A 206 11.33 -8.12 17.05
C LEU A 206 10.03 -8.82 17.50
N THR A 207 9.89 -9.16 18.79
CA THR A 207 8.64 -9.65 19.36
C THR A 207 7.52 -8.64 19.18
N ALA A 208 7.75 -7.37 19.54
CA ALA A 208 6.78 -6.30 19.33
C ALA A 208 6.43 -6.13 17.84
N ALA A 209 7.42 -6.17 16.96
CA ALA A 209 7.22 -6.04 15.51
C ALA A 209 6.43 -7.21 14.89
N THR A 210 6.31 -8.36 15.54
CA THR A 210 5.48 -9.48 15.06
C THR A 210 4.04 -9.45 15.55
N ARG A 211 3.70 -8.48 16.41
CA ARG A 211 2.38 -8.38 17.04
C ARG A 211 1.54 -7.30 16.39
N HIS A 212 0.57 -7.72 15.58
CA HIS A 212 -0.36 -6.83 14.89
C HIS A 212 -1.36 -6.13 15.82
N ASP A 213 -1.51 -6.61 17.03
CA ASP A 213 -2.35 -6.05 18.08
C ASP A 213 -1.64 -4.95 18.90
N GLU A 214 -0.32 -4.88 18.83
CA GLU A 214 0.50 -3.93 19.59
C GLU A 214 1.19 -2.89 18.69
N SER A 215 1.58 -3.27 17.48
CA SER A 215 2.42 -2.44 16.60
C SER A 215 1.72 -2.12 15.28
N ALA A 216 1.94 -0.89 14.80
CA ALA A 216 1.57 -0.56 13.43
C ALA A 216 2.53 -1.25 12.46
N MET A 217 1.96 -1.87 11.42
CA MET A 217 2.74 -2.56 10.40
C MET A 217 2.41 -2.02 9.02
N ALA A 218 3.45 -1.83 8.23
CA ALA A 218 3.32 -1.43 6.84
C ALA A 218 4.08 -2.39 5.94
N VAL A 219 3.50 -2.70 4.78
CA VAL A 219 4.13 -3.53 3.74
C VAL A 219 4.14 -2.77 2.44
N VAL A 220 5.31 -2.66 1.83
CA VAL A 220 5.48 -2.11 0.48
C VAL A 220 5.80 -3.25 -0.48
N ALA A 221 5.00 -3.35 -1.54
CA ALA A 221 5.19 -4.29 -2.63
C ALA A 221 5.25 -3.55 -3.98
N VAL A 222 6.02 -4.08 -4.92
CA VAL A 222 6.09 -3.59 -6.30
C VAL A 222 5.43 -4.60 -7.21
N VAL A 223 4.61 -4.10 -8.12
CA VAL A 223 3.90 -4.90 -9.13
C VAL A 223 4.21 -4.33 -10.50
N ASP A 224 4.79 -5.12 -11.37
CA ASP A 224 4.96 -4.81 -12.79
C ASP A 224 3.75 -5.32 -13.59
N LEU A 225 3.18 -4.44 -14.40
CA LEU A 225 1.97 -4.66 -15.18
C LEU A 225 2.30 -4.55 -16.67
N GLY A 226 2.88 -5.64 -17.20
CA GLY A 226 3.20 -5.78 -18.63
C GLY A 226 2.22 -6.71 -19.33
N ILE A 227 2.75 -7.59 -20.19
CA ILE A 227 1.98 -8.68 -20.83
C ILE A 227 1.45 -9.65 -19.76
N SER A 228 2.19 -9.83 -18.66
CA SER A 228 1.79 -10.57 -17.46
C SER A 228 1.91 -9.70 -16.22
N HIS A 229 1.04 -9.91 -15.25
CA HIS A 229 1.15 -9.27 -13.94
C HIS A 229 2.23 -10.01 -13.13
N HIS A 230 3.23 -9.28 -12.65
CA HIS A 230 4.29 -9.83 -11.82
C HIS A 230 4.38 -9.06 -10.50
N VAL A 231 4.10 -9.75 -9.40
CA VAL A 231 4.37 -9.23 -8.06
C VAL A 231 5.78 -9.62 -7.68
N HIS A 232 6.62 -8.63 -7.37
CA HIS A 232 7.98 -8.92 -6.90
C HIS A 232 7.93 -9.71 -5.59
N SER A 233 8.75 -10.74 -5.49
CA SER A 233 8.82 -11.59 -4.29
C SER A 233 9.46 -10.88 -3.09
N ARG A 234 10.29 -9.86 -3.36
CA ARG A 234 10.86 -9.01 -2.33
C ARG A 234 9.88 -7.92 -1.94
N VAL A 235 9.63 -7.77 -0.65
CA VAL A 235 8.80 -6.72 -0.07
C VAL A 235 9.59 -6.01 1.03
N LEU A 236 9.27 -4.75 1.27
CA LEU A 236 9.73 -3.99 2.43
C LEU A 236 8.62 -4.01 3.48
N THR A 237 8.91 -4.53 4.65
CA THR A 237 8.00 -4.45 5.80
C THR A 237 8.56 -3.45 6.80
N VAL A 238 7.71 -2.57 7.31
CA VAL A 238 8.06 -1.58 8.35
C VAL A 238 7.16 -1.81 9.54
N ALA A 239 7.73 -1.84 10.74
CA ALA A 239 6.97 -1.92 11.98
C ALA A 239 7.29 -0.74 12.88
N ASP A 240 6.24 -0.05 13.33
CA ASP A 240 6.32 0.99 14.36
C ASP A 240 5.96 0.35 15.69
N THR A 241 6.96 0.17 16.53
CA THR A 241 6.82 -0.42 17.87
C THR A 241 6.99 0.66 18.94
N ASP A 242 6.64 0.34 20.18
CA ASP A 242 6.90 1.23 21.35
C ASP A 242 8.39 1.51 21.55
N TYR A 243 9.27 0.70 20.96
CA TYR A 243 10.73 0.89 21.01
C TYR A 243 11.28 1.72 19.85
N GLY A 244 10.46 2.04 18.86
CA GLY A 244 10.84 2.73 17.63
C GLY A 244 10.60 1.89 16.37
N ARG A 245 10.95 2.48 15.22
CA ARG A 245 10.70 1.91 13.90
C ARG A 245 11.80 0.97 13.46
N VAL A 246 11.41 -0.17 12.91
CA VAL A 246 12.29 -1.12 12.22
C VAL A 246 11.82 -1.37 10.78
N SER A 247 12.78 -1.58 9.87
CA SER A 247 12.52 -2.14 8.54
C SER A 247 12.94 -3.60 8.49
N MET A 248 12.21 -4.38 7.71
CA MET A 248 12.46 -5.81 7.50
C MET A 248 12.42 -6.09 6.00
N THR A 249 13.49 -6.70 5.50
CA THR A 249 13.57 -7.12 4.10
C THR A 249 13.99 -8.58 4.01
N THR A 250 13.43 -9.27 3.02
CA THR A 250 13.77 -10.67 2.75
C THR A 250 14.68 -10.74 1.53
N THR A 251 15.79 -11.47 1.65
CA THR A 251 16.71 -11.71 0.54
C THR A 251 16.91 -13.22 0.36
N VAL A 252 17.11 -13.64 -0.90
CA VAL A 252 17.45 -15.02 -1.23
C VAL A 252 18.93 -15.06 -1.59
N ALA A 253 19.71 -15.82 -0.82
CA ALA A 253 21.14 -16.02 -1.07
C ALA A 253 21.37 -16.93 -2.31
N ALA A 254 22.60 -16.94 -2.80
CA ALA A 254 22.97 -17.74 -3.98
C ALA A 254 22.75 -19.25 -3.79
N ASP A 255 22.72 -19.73 -2.55
CA ASP A 255 22.42 -21.13 -2.18
C ASP A 255 20.92 -21.43 -2.07
N GLY A 256 20.05 -20.45 -2.40
CA GLY A 256 18.60 -20.55 -2.31
C GLY A 256 18.02 -20.34 -0.91
N ARG A 257 18.84 -20.08 0.10
CA ARG A 257 18.35 -19.81 1.45
C ARG A 257 17.76 -18.41 1.54
N THR A 258 16.65 -18.31 2.24
CA THR A 258 16.00 -17.03 2.55
C THR A 258 16.58 -16.45 3.85
N TRP A 259 16.93 -15.18 3.81
CA TRP A 259 17.38 -14.41 4.97
C TRP A 259 16.43 -13.26 5.22
N LEU A 260 16.10 -13.02 6.48
CA LEU A 260 15.44 -11.81 6.94
C LEU A 260 16.48 -10.88 7.55
N SER A 261 16.54 -9.66 7.02
CA SER A 261 17.33 -8.55 7.57
C SER A 261 16.39 -7.61 8.31
N VAL A 262 16.72 -7.28 9.54
CA VAL A 262 15.98 -6.32 10.40
C VAL A 262 16.91 -5.19 10.76
N TRP A 263 16.51 -3.95 10.46
CA TRP A 263 17.32 -2.75 10.68
C TRP A 263 16.52 -1.65 11.38
N PRO A 264 17.16 -0.77 12.17
CA PRO A 264 16.53 0.46 12.61
C PRO A 264 16.18 1.32 11.39
N ALA A 265 14.95 1.84 11.32
CA ALA A 265 14.45 2.48 10.11
C ALA A 265 14.21 3.98 10.31
N SER A 266 15.13 4.81 9.81
CA SER A 266 14.91 6.24 9.61
C SER A 266 14.29 6.51 8.24
N ILE A 267 13.72 7.69 8.00
CA ILE A 267 13.18 8.07 6.68
C ILE A 267 14.23 7.96 5.57
N PRO A 268 15.49 8.42 5.73
CA PRO A 268 16.53 8.21 4.72
C PRO A 268 16.79 6.71 4.43
N ALA A 269 16.89 5.89 5.49
CA ALA A 269 17.10 4.44 5.31
C ALA A 269 15.93 3.78 4.57
N LEU A 270 14.69 4.15 4.90
CA LEU A 270 13.50 3.66 4.20
C LEU A 270 13.46 4.12 2.73
N HIS A 271 13.94 5.33 2.44
CA HIS A 271 14.08 5.80 1.06
C HIS A 271 15.04 4.92 0.28
N ASP A 272 16.21 4.59 0.86
CA ASP A 272 17.21 3.74 0.23
C ASP A 272 16.67 2.30 0.02
N ASP A 273 15.99 1.73 1.03
CA ASP A 273 15.33 0.40 0.93
C ASP A 273 14.27 0.38 -0.19
N LEU A 274 13.47 1.45 -0.31
CA LEU A 274 12.46 1.59 -1.37
C LEU A 274 13.10 1.76 -2.74
N ALA A 275 14.16 2.56 -2.85
CA ALA A 275 14.89 2.77 -4.09
C ALA A 275 15.51 1.45 -4.57
N GLU A 276 16.08 0.65 -3.66
CA GLU A 276 16.59 -0.68 -3.97
C GLU A 276 15.48 -1.64 -4.44
N LEU A 277 14.31 -1.60 -3.81
CA LEU A 277 13.15 -2.40 -4.22
C LEU A 277 12.67 -2.01 -5.63
N LEU A 278 12.69 -0.73 -5.97
CA LEU A 278 12.31 -0.20 -7.29
C LEU A 278 13.35 -0.50 -8.38
N ALA A 279 14.64 -0.65 -8.01
CA ALA A 279 15.72 -0.98 -8.93
C ALA A 279 15.72 -2.46 -9.36
N LEU A 280 14.89 -3.33 -8.74
CA LEU A 280 14.77 -4.72 -9.14
C LEU A 280 14.37 -4.81 -10.63
N PRO A 281 14.99 -5.72 -11.40
CA PRO A 281 14.68 -5.86 -12.82
C PRO A 281 13.20 -6.21 -13.00
N ARG A 282 12.59 -5.62 -14.03
CA ARG A 282 11.22 -5.99 -14.41
C ARG A 282 11.21 -7.45 -14.85
N ALA A 283 10.18 -8.17 -14.47
CA ALA A 283 9.92 -9.48 -15.05
C ALA A 283 9.73 -9.33 -16.56
N ALA A 284 10.43 -10.15 -17.33
CA ALA A 284 10.38 -10.17 -18.78
C ALA A 284 9.03 -10.68 -19.30
#